data_273168f8653f541e68c5298c5336830a
#
_entry.id   273168f8653f541e68c5298c5336830a
#
_cell.length_a   1.000
_cell.length_b   1.000
_cell.length_c   1.000
_cell.angle_alpha   90.00
_cell.angle_beta   90.00
_cell.angle_gamma   90.00
#
_symmetry.space_group_name_H-M   'P 1'
#
loop_
_entity.id
_entity.type
_entity.pdbx_description
1 polymer ?
#
loop_
_entity_poly.entity_id
_entity_poly.type
_entity_poly.pdbx_seq_one_letter_code
_entity_poly.pdbx_strand_id
1 'polypeptide(L)'
;MICRAQRQAVSVRALLALLPLLLSLPAAAQNLDLTQGGPIEITSEDGIEWRQQEQVVIARGAARAVREGVAVDADRLIARYRPRGGAAAPPPQPGSATSPVSGSEIWRLEAEGRVRITSQTERAFGERAVYDLDQAVMVLSGQGLALETPEQRITARDSLEYWPQRRMAVARGGAVVVTSDNRRIAADTLVAHFAEPPPAGQEPARTAASSPASPPRPGGLPGASESSRIERVEAFGTVEIRTEEEVVRGDRGVYSPQTGLARLNGAVRITRGANQLNGQEAIVDLRSGVSRLVSAPGQRVQGLIVPDQAAPREAAVPPAGRPQPQPRQPQPPAQPGAPR
;
A
#
# COMPACT_ATOMS: atom_id res chain seq x y z
N MET A 1 -69.82 1.65 64.64
CA MET A 1 -70.20 2.74 63.71
C MET A 1 -69.12 2.83 62.70
N ILE A 2 -69.27 2.23 61.62
CA ILE A 2 -69.50 2.67 60.23
C ILE A 2 -68.47 3.76 59.83
N CYS A 3 -67.48 3.45 58.92
CA CYS A 3 -67.19 4.19 57.74
C CYS A 3 -66.15 3.44 56.85
N ARG A 4 -66.63 3.04 55.92
CA ARG A 4 -66.57 3.08 54.43
C ARG A 4 -65.15 3.09 53.81
N ALA A 5 -64.88 2.05 53.08
CA ALA A 5 -63.85 1.87 52.12
C ALA A 5 -63.87 2.92 50.98
N GLN A 6 -62.72 3.36 50.58
CA GLN A 6 -62.57 3.98 49.26
C GLN A 6 -61.32 3.42 48.59
N ARG A 7 -61.55 2.58 47.59
CA ARG A 7 -60.53 2.08 46.66
C ARG A 7 -60.17 3.23 45.73
N GLN A 8 -58.90 3.57 45.69
CA GLN A 8 -58.36 4.31 44.59
C GLN A 8 -57.39 3.45 43.79
N ALA A 9 -57.77 3.23 42.55
CA ALA A 9 -56.95 2.61 41.52
C ALA A 9 -55.83 3.55 41.13
N VAL A 10 -54.60 3.22 41.43
CA VAL A 10 -53.40 3.89 40.93
C VAL A 10 -52.96 3.13 39.66
N SER A 11 -53.06 3.85 38.57
CA SER A 11 -52.74 3.44 37.22
C SER A 11 -51.26 3.04 37.07
N VAL A 12 -51.08 1.82 36.60
CA VAL A 12 -49.82 1.21 36.14
C VAL A 12 -49.44 1.83 34.80
N ARG A 13 -48.87 3.03 34.82
CA ARG A 13 -48.37 3.71 33.60
C ARG A 13 -47.16 4.62 33.80
N ALA A 14 -46.31 4.36 34.79
CA ALA A 14 -45.09 5.17 35.01
C ALA A 14 -43.87 4.28 35.34
N LEU A 15 -43.60 3.24 34.52
CA LEU A 15 -42.46 2.38 34.75
C LEU A 15 -41.92 1.86 33.40
N LEU A 16 -41.59 2.80 32.49
CA LEU A 16 -40.94 2.47 31.21
C LEU A 16 -40.22 3.71 30.65
N ALA A 17 -39.23 4.20 31.40
CA ALA A 17 -38.27 5.17 30.91
C ALA A 17 -36.98 5.12 31.74
N LEU A 18 -36.36 3.91 31.83
CA LEU A 18 -34.97 3.78 32.20
C LEU A 18 -34.24 3.14 31.02
N LEU A 19 -34.02 3.97 30.00
CA LEU A 19 -33.17 3.68 28.87
C LEU A 19 -31.74 3.68 29.37
N PRO A 20 -30.96 2.60 29.23
CA PRO A 20 -29.55 2.61 29.61
C PRO A 20 -28.81 3.54 28.66
N LEU A 21 -28.24 4.60 29.24
CA LEU A 21 -27.23 5.47 28.62
C LEU A 21 -25.99 4.62 28.36
N LEU A 22 -25.92 3.99 27.18
CA LEU A 22 -24.72 3.34 26.68
C LEU A 22 -23.68 4.45 26.47
N LEU A 23 -22.76 4.56 27.42
CA LEU A 23 -21.50 5.29 27.23
C LEU A 23 -20.80 4.67 26.01
N SER A 24 -20.91 5.32 24.89
CA SER A 24 -20.02 5.12 23.74
C SER A 24 -18.64 5.66 24.14
N LEU A 25 -17.76 4.78 24.61
CA LEU A 25 -16.33 5.06 24.74
C LEU A 25 -15.79 5.35 23.33
N PRO A 26 -15.10 6.46 23.10
CA PRO A 26 -14.42 6.69 21.84
C PRO A 26 -13.36 5.60 21.68
N ALA A 27 -13.45 4.83 20.60
CA ALA A 27 -12.37 3.93 20.19
C ALA A 27 -11.18 4.81 19.80
N ALA A 28 -10.23 4.95 20.71
CA ALA A 28 -8.95 5.57 20.44
C ALA A 28 -8.26 4.80 19.30
N ALA A 29 -7.95 5.48 18.21
CA ALA A 29 -7.14 4.94 17.13
C ALA A 29 -5.77 4.54 17.70
N GLN A 30 -5.51 3.23 17.77
CA GLN A 30 -4.26 2.72 18.29
C GLN A 30 -3.20 2.82 17.18
N ASN A 31 -2.34 3.82 17.31
CA ASN A 31 -1.06 3.80 16.61
C ASN A 31 -0.26 2.58 17.10
N LEU A 32 0.50 1.94 16.21
CA LEU A 32 1.39 0.85 16.58
C LEU A 32 2.55 1.42 17.42
N ASP A 33 2.23 1.91 18.60
CA ASP A 33 3.20 2.26 19.63
C ASP A 33 3.46 1.02 20.47
N LEU A 34 4.45 0.24 20.06
CA LEU A 34 4.91 -0.93 20.80
C LEU A 34 5.51 -0.56 22.18
N THR A 35 5.59 0.72 22.51
CA THR A 35 6.09 1.19 23.81
C THR A 35 4.99 1.28 24.86
N GLN A 36 3.70 1.39 24.46
CA GLN A 36 2.54 1.58 25.35
C GLN A 36 1.45 0.53 25.12
N GLY A 37 1.74 -0.72 25.00
CA GLY A 37 0.73 -1.71 24.71
C GLY A 37 0.66 -2.86 25.73
N GLY A 38 -0.38 -3.67 25.58
CA GLY A 38 -0.65 -4.86 26.38
C GLY A 38 0.43 -5.94 26.29
N PRO A 39 0.22 -7.08 26.94
CA PRO A 39 1.18 -8.18 26.96
C PRO A 39 1.44 -8.70 25.53
N ILE A 40 2.68 -9.12 25.28
CA ILE A 40 3.06 -9.84 24.05
C ILE A 40 2.99 -11.33 24.38
N GLU A 41 2.21 -12.08 23.62
CA GLU A 41 2.19 -13.53 23.68
C GLU A 41 3.27 -14.08 22.74
N ILE A 42 4.17 -14.92 23.28
CA ILE A 42 5.27 -15.52 22.52
C ILE A 42 5.15 -17.04 22.62
N THR A 43 5.17 -17.71 21.46
CA THR A 43 5.22 -19.17 21.35
C THR A 43 6.41 -19.59 20.48
N SER A 44 6.96 -20.78 20.72
CA SER A 44 8.08 -21.34 19.94
C SER A 44 8.15 -22.85 20.12
N GLU A 45 8.68 -23.57 19.12
CA GLU A 45 8.78 -25.02 19.11
C GLU A 45 10.02 -25.50 19.91
N ASP A 46 11.18 -24.83 19.73
CA ASP A 46 12.45 -25.25 20.36
C ASP A 46 12.67 -24.59 21.73
N GLY A 47 11.69 -23.82 22.20
CA GLY A 47 11.69 -23.22 23.53
C GLY A 47 12.11 -21.75 23.57
N ILE A 48 11.93 -21.18 24.75
CA ILE A 48 12.26 -19.79 25.08
C ILE A 48 13.40 -19.78 26.09
N GLU A 49 14.48 -19.16 25.73
CA GLU A 49 15.67 -18.99 26.56
C GLU A 49 15.74 -17.56 27.10
N TRP A 50 15.89 -17.44 28.40
CA TRP A 50 16.05 -16.15 29.03
C TRP A 50 17.46 -16.00 29.60
N ARG A 51 18.25 -15.08 29.04
CA ARG A 51 19.61 -14.79 29.44
C ARG A 51 19.65 -13.49 30.24
N GLN A 52 19.51 -13.62 31.53
CA GLN A 52 19.40 -12.47 32.43
C GLN A 52 20.65 -11.58 32.41
N GLN A 53 21.84 -12.17 32.36
CA GLN A 53 23.10 -11.41 32.33
C GLN A 53 23.28 -10.63 31.02
N GLU A 54 22.80 -11.18 29.90
CA GLU A 54 22.83 -10.54 28.59
C GLU A 54 21.61 -9.63 28.34
N GLN A 55 20.64 -9.63 29.25
CA GLN A 55 19.38 -8.88 29.15
C GLN A 55 18.62 -9.19 27.84
N VAL A 56 18.51 -10.47 27.50
CA VAL A 56 17.94 -10.95 26.26
C VAL A 56 16.96 -12.10 26.52
N VAL A 57 15.83 -12.08 25.83
CA VAL A 57 14.91 -13.21 25.69
C VAL A 57 14.97 -13.69 24.24
N ILE A 58 15.17 -14.99 24.04
CA ILE A 58 15.30 -15.61 22.73
C ILE A 58 14.27 -16.73 22.60
N ALA A 59 13.39 -16.66 21.62
CA ALA A 59 12.50 -17.75 21.23
C ALA A 59 13.01 -18.37 19.93
N ARG A 60 13.09 -19.71 19.88
CA ARG A 60 13.63 -20.46 18.73
C ARG A 60 12.64 -21.49 18.23
N GLY A 61 12.76 -21.82 16.94
CA GLY A 61 11.93 -22.83 16.30
C GLY A 61 10.51 -22.32 16.01
N ALA A 62 10.25 -21.91 14.77
CA ALA A 62 8.95 -21.39 14.33
C ALA A 62 8.34 -20.40 15.36
N ALA A 63 9.20 -19.48 15.84
CA ALA A 63 8.82 -18.55 16.90
C ALA A 63 7.77 -17.57 16.40
N ARG A 64 6.74 -17.36 17.22
CA ARG A 64 5.62 -16.47 16.92
C ARG A 64 5.39 -15.53 18.09
N ALA A 65 5.30 -14.24 17.79
CA ALA A 65 4.88 -13.21 18.73
C ALA A 65 3.58 -12.58 18.27
N VAL A 66 2.60 -12.43 19.18
CA VAL A 66 1.31 -11.82 18.86
C VAL A 66 1.02 -10.69 19.83
N ARG A 67 0.59 -9.56 19.30
CA ARG A 67 0.16 -8.41 20.08
C ARG A 67 -0.88 -7.60 19.28
N GLU A 68 -2.03 -7.33 19.90
CA GLU A 68 -3.07 -6.44 19.36
C GLU A 68 -3.46 -6.75 17.89
N GLY A 69 -3.51 -8.02 17.50
CA GLY A 69 -3.88 -8.45 16.15
C GLY A 69 -2.74 -8.41 15.12
N VAL A 70 -1.53 -8.04 15.53
CA VAL A 70 -0.31 -8.19 14.72
C VAL A 70 0.43 -9.43 15.18
N ALA A 71 0.78 -10.29 14.23
CA ALA A 71 1.60 -11.48 14.45
C ALA A 71 2.93 -11.35 13.71
N VAL A 72 4.01 -11.73 14.37
CA VAL A 72 5.35 -11.83 13.81
C VAL A 72 5.80 -13.29 13.91
N ASP A 73 6.00 -13.93 12.76
CA ASP A 73 6.53 -15.29 12.64
C ASP A 73 7.97 -15.23 12.14
N ALA A 74 8.87 -16.02 12.73
CA ALA A 74 10.27 -16.11 12.32
C ALA A 74 10.89 -17.42 12.82
N ASP A 75 12.08 -17.78 12.33
CA ASP A 75 12.83 -18.91 12.89
C ASP A 75 13.31 -18.61 14.28
N ARG A 76 13.63 -17.34 14.56
CA ARG A 76 14.08 -16.86 15.87
C ARG A 76 13.56 -15.45 16.14
N LEU A 77 13.06 -15.22 17.35
CA LEU A 77 12.70 -13.92 17.89
C LEU A 77 13.62 -13.58 19.07
N ILE A 78 14.09 -12.34 19.09
CA ILE A 78 15.01 -11.83 20.11
C ILE A 78 14.45 -10.53 20.64
N ALA A 79 14.23 -10.46 21.96
CA ALA A 79 13.85 -9.23 22.66
C ALA A 79 15.00 -8.80 23.58
N ARG A 80 15.51 -7.61 23.36
CA ARG A 80 16.53 -6.98 24.21
C ARG A 80 15.85 -6.03 25.16
N TYR A 81 16.12 -6.20 26.44
CA TYR A 81 15.56 -5.36 27.50
C TYR A 81 16.65 -4.71 28.33
N ARG A 82 16.28 -3.66 29.04
CA ARG A 82 17.15 -2.94 29.99
C ARG A 82 16.34 -2.50 31.22
N PRO A 83 16.96 -2.25 32.36
CA PRO A 83 16.27 -1.69 33.51
C PRO A 83 15.65 -0.33 33.18
N ARG A 84 14.40 -0.11 33.55
CA ARG A 84 13.73 1.18 33.36
C ARG A 84 14.38 2.25 34.25
N GLY A 85 14.75 3.38 33.67
CA GLY A 85 15.35 4.50 34.41
C GLY A 85 16.81 4.31 34.83
N GLY A 86 17.55 3.35 34.25
CA GLY A 86 18.99 3.16 34.51
C GLY A 86 19.31 2.62 35.93
N ALA A 87 18.31 2.32 36.76
CA ALA A 87 18.52 1.69 38.05
C ALA A 87 18.81 0.20 37.88
N ALA A 88 19.77 -0.35 38.62
CA ALA A 88 20.00 -1.79 38.67
C ALA A 88 18.69 -2.50 39.12
N ALA A 89 18.29 -3.56 38.39
CA ALA A 89 17.12 -4.33 38.74
C ALA A 89 17.22 -4.79 40.20
N PRO A 90 16.17 -4.64 41.01
CA PRO A 90 16.20 -5.17 42.39
C PRO A 90 16.45 -6.68 42.35
N PRO A 91 17.22 -7.23 43.31
CA PRO A 91 17.48 -8.66 43.33
C PRO A 91 16.15 -9.43 43.45
N PRO A 92 16.01 -10.57 42.75
CA PRO A 92 14.79 -11.38 42.78
C PRO A 92 14.49 -11.81 44.21
N GLN A 93 13.32 -11.45 44.71
CA GLN A 93 12.87 -11.91 46.02
C GLN A 93 12.34 -13.35 45.92
N PRO A 94 12.82 -14.27 46.73
CA PRO A 94 12.32 -15.65 46.76
C PRO A 94 10.82 -15.67 47.09
N GLY A 95 9.99 -16.19 46.18
CA GLY A 95 8.56 -16.39 46.38
C GLY A 95 7.61 -15.43 45.69
N SER A 96 8.09 -14.38 44.98
CA SER A 96 7.24 -13.55 44.13
C SER A 96 7.26 -14.13 42.71
N ALA A 97 6.09 -14.55 42.22
CA ALA A 97 5.87 -14.87 40.80
C ALA A 97 5.92 -13.59 39.94
N THR A 98 6.97 -12.79 40.14
CA THR A 98 7.17 -11.54 39.40
C THR A 98 7.69 -11.93 38.03
N SER A 99 7.03 -11.46 36.98
CA SER A 99 7.52 -11.63 35.60
C SER A 99 8.99 -11.21 35.54
N PRO A 100 9.85 -12.00 34.91
CA PRO A 100 11.29 -11.77 34.86
C PRO A 100 11.69 -10.42 34.26
N VAL A 101 10.78 -9.73 33.64
CA VAL A 101 10.97 -8.39 33.02
C VAL A 101 10.30 -7.27 33.84
N SER A 102 9.82 -7.57 35.07
CA SER A 102 9.24 -6.54 35.96
C SER A 102 10.25 -5.45 36.26
N GLY A 103 9.91 -4.20 35.95
CA GLY A 103 10.83 -3.05 36.07
C GLY A 103 11.83 -2.87 34.97
N SER A 104 11.73 -3.68 33.91
CA SER A 104 12.55 -3.53 32.69
C SER A 104 11.70 -3.00 31.53
N GLU A 105 12.37 -2.43 30.53
CA GLU A 105 11.77 -2.00 29.27
C GLU A 105 12.45 -2.71 28.10
N ILE A 106 11.67 -3.08 27.09
CA ILE A 106 12.23 -3.58 25.84
C ILE A 106 12.64 -2.37 25.00
N TRP A 107 13.88 -2.36 24.53
CA TRP A 107 14.39 -1.29 23.69
C TRP A 107 14.63 -1.73 22.25
N ARG A 108 14.73 -3.06 21.99
CA ARG A 108 14.92 -3.59 20.65
C ARG A 108 14.31 -4.98 20.49
N LEU A 109 13.64 -5.19 19.37
CA LEU A 109 13.09 -6.46 18.94
C LEU A 109 13.74 -6.86 17.62
N GLU A 110 14.15 -8.13 17.49
CA GLU A 110 14.73 -8.69 16.28
C GLU A 110 14.00 -9.98 15.92
N ALA A 111 13.72 -10.16 14.64
CA ALA A 111 13.20 -11.39 14.06
C ALA A 111 14.15 -11.84 12.96
N GLU A 112 14.54 -13.10 12.96
CA GLU A 112 15.52 -13.65 12.04
C GLU A 112 15.03 -14.97 11.44
N GLY A 113 15.25 -15.11 10.12
CA GLY A 113 14.87 -16.26 9.31
C GLY A 113 13.39 -16.28 8.96
N ARG A 114 13.07 -16.29 7.68
CA ARG A 114 11.70 -16.41 7.12
C ARG A 114 10.67 -15.50 7.79
N VAL A 115 11.06 -14.26 8.03
CA VAL A 115 10.22 -13.30 8.75
C VAL A 115 8.95 -13.02 7.99
N ARG A 116 7.82 -13.16 8.69
CA ARG A 116 6.50 -12.77 8.22
C ARG A 116 5.80 -11.95 9.29
N ILE A 117 5.41 -10.74 8.96
CA ILE A 117 4.60 -9.88 9.81
C ILE A 117 3.20 -9.84 9.20
N THR A 118 2.20 -10.19 9.96
CA THR A 118 0.80 -10.28 9.49
C THR A 118 -0.09 -9.44 10.39
N SER A 119 -0.91 -8.61 9.79
CA SER A 119 -2.02 -7.92 10.42
C SER A 119 -3.34 -8.33 9.77
N GLN A 120 -4.44 -7.67 10.08
CA GLN A 120 -5.74 -7.97 9.47
C GLN A 120 -5.77 -7.71 7.95
N THR A 121 -5.02 -6.73 7.47
CA THR A 121 -5.08 -6.26 6.08
C THR A 121 -3.75 -6.32 5.35
N GLU A 122 -2.64 -6.54 6.06
CA GLU A 122 -1.30 -6.40 5.50
C GLU A 122 -0.41 -7.58 5.85
N ARG A 123 0.53 -7.88 4.96
CA ARG A 123 1.56 -8.89 5.16
C ARG A 123 2.90 -8.32 4.72
N ALA A 124 3.90 -8.43 5.57
CA ALA A 124 5.27 -8.09 5.21
C ALA A 124 6.16 -9.33 5.31
N PHE A 125 7.12 -9.43 4.39
CA PHE A 125 8.02 -10.57 4.25
C PHE A 125 9.47 -10.09 4.16
N GLY A 126 10.38 -10.87 4.74
CA GLY A 126 11.82 -10.63 4.69
C GLY A 126 12.59 -11.73 5.38
N GLU A 127 13.92 -11.64 5.40
CA GLU A 127 14.77 -12.57 6.16
C GLU A 127 15.07 -12.08 7.58
N ARG A 128 15.05 -10.77 7.76
CA ARG A 128 15.30 -10.14 9.05
C ARG A 128 14.40 -8.92 9.24
N ALA A 129 13.86 -8.78 10.45
CA ALA A 129 13.21 -7.56 10.90
C ALA A 129 13.86 -7.08 12.20
N VAL A 130 14.06 -5.79 12.30
CA VAL A 130 14.57 -5.11 13.49
C VAL A 130 13.65 -3.95 13.82
N TYR A 131 13.14 -3.92 15.04
CA TYR A 131 12.43 -2.77 15.57
C TYR A 131 13.23 -2.15 16.71
N ASP A 132 13.76 -0.97 16.49
CA ASP A 132 14.44 -0.15 17.48
C ASP A 132 13.40 0.80 18.10
N LEU A 133 13.09 0.58 19.38
CA LEU A 133 12.06 1.33 20.08
C LEU A 133 12.53 2.74 20.45
N ASP A 134 13.83 2.93 20.70
CA ASP A 134 14.39 4.25 21.02
C ASP A 134 14.37 5.19 19.83
N GLN A 135 14.69 4.65 18.64
CA GLN A 135 14.65 5.40 17.39
C GLN A 135 13.27 5.38 16.75
N ALA A 136 12.35 4.56 17.27
CA ALA A 136 11.04 4.29 16.70
C ALA A 136 11.14 3.98 15.19
N VAL A 137 11.98 3.00 14.83
CA VAL A 137 12.14 2.57 13.45
C VAL A 137 12.04 1.06 13.33
N MET A 138 11.27 0.60 12.36
CA MET A 138 11.23 -0.79 11.94
C MET A 138 11.92 -0.94 10.60
N VAL A 139 12.84 -1.89 10.49
CA VAL A 139 13.58 -2.18 9.26
C VAL A 139 13.43 -3.67 8.93
N LEU A 140 12.92 -3.96 7.74
CA LEU A 140 12.97 -5.28 7.13
C LEU A 140 14.11 -5.33 6.13
N SER A 141 14.86 -6.42 6.10
CA SER A 141 16.01 -6.64 5.22
C SER A 141 16.14 -8.11 4.81
N GLY A 142 17.02 -8.37 3.82
CA GLY A 142 17.27 -9.69 3.27
C GLY A 142 16.52 -9.94 1.97
N GLN A 143 16.45 -11.19 1.55
CA GLN A 143 15.82 -11.55 0.28
C GLN A 143 14.28 -11.61 0.40
N GLY A 144 13.62 -11.45 -0.75
CA GLY A 144 12.18 -11.60 -0.83
C GLY A 144 11.39 -10.51 -0.12
N LEU A 145 11.98 -9.32 0.06
CA LEU A 145 11.31 -8.20 0.71
C LEU A 145 10.04 -7.82 -0.04
N ALA A 146 8.92 -7.91 0.65
CA ALA A 146 7.63 -7.51 0.12
C ALA A 146 6.73 -7.00 1.24
N LEU A 147 5.91 -6.01 0.91
CA LEU A 147 4.76 -5.57 1.69
C LEU A 147 3.53 -5.67 0.80
N GLU A 148 2.56 -6.45 1.24
CA GLU A 148 1.30 -6.70 0.54
C GLU A 148 0.15 -6.07 1.33
N THR A 149 -0.65 -5.27 0.64
CA THR A 149 -1.91 -4.71 1.11
C THR A 149 -3.00 -5.06 0.11
N PRO A 150 -4.30 -4.88 0.41
CA PRO A 150 -5.37 -5.11 -0.56
C PRO A 150 -5.25 -4.28 -1.84
N GLU A 151 -4.59 -3.12 -1.77
CA GLU A 151 -4.53 -2.17 -2.87
C GLU A 151 -3.23 -2.23 -3.66
N GLN A 152 -2.15 -2.75 -3.06
CA GLN A 152 -0.84 -2.70 -3.68
C GLN A 152 0.13 -3.72 -3.10
N ARG A 153 1.13 -4.06 -3.91
CA ARG A 153 2.30 -4.84 -3.51
C ARG A 153 3.56 -3.99 -3.70
N ILE A 154 4.34 -3.88 -2.65
CA ILE A 154 5.61 -3.15 -2.62
C ILE A 154 6.73 -4.17 -2.48
N THR A 155 7.76 -4.07 -3.31
CA THR A 155 8.96 -4.90 -3.24
C THR A 155 10.20 -4.03 -3.26
N ALA A 156 11.25 -4.48 -2.60
CA ALA A 156 12.56 -3.81 -2.60
C ALA A 156 13.66 -4.88 -2.48
N ARG A 157 14.91 -4.52 -2.82
CA ARG A 157 16.04 -5.44 -2.69
C ARG A 157 16.78 -5.28 -1.36
N ASP A 158 16.95 -4.03 -0.90
CA ASP A 158 17.87 -3.73 0.19
C ASP A 158 17.16 -3.59 1.54
N SER A 159 16.12 -2.74 1.62
CA SER A 159 15.32 -2.57 2.84
C SER A 159 13.92 -2.04 2.60
N LEU A 160 13.02 -2.38 3.53
CA LEU A 160 11.74 -1.71 3.78
C LEU A 160 11.80 -1.14 5.20
N GLU A 161 11.69 0.18 5.33
CA GLU A 161 11.81 0.90 6.58
C GLU A 161 10.51 1.61 6.90
N TYR A 162 10.13 1.63 8.19
CA TYR A 162 9.00 2.38 8.67
C TYR A 162 9.39 3.25 9.87
N TRP A 163 9.12 4.55 9.79
CA TRP A 163 9.45 5.57 10.78
C TRP A 163 8.17 6.23 11.31
N PRO A 164 7.49 5.63 12.32
CA PRO A 164 6.20 6.13 12.81
C PRO A 164 6.24 7.58 13.28
N GLN A 165 7.27 7.96 14.03
CA GLN A 165 7.41 9.34 14.52
C GLN A 165 7.60 10.37 13.41
N ARG A 166 8.21 9.97 12.29
CA ARG A 166 8.39 10.81 11.10
C ARG A 166 7.25 10.65 10.10
N ARG A 167 6.31 9.75 10.39
CA ARG A 167 5.21 9.39 9.50
C ARG A 167 5.69 9.11 8.07
N MET A 168 6.69 8.27 7.95
CA MET A 168 7.25 7.96 6.65
C MET A 168 7.65 6.49 6.56
N ALA A 169 7.54 5.95 5.33
CA ALA A 169 8.08 4.65 4.96
C ALA A 169 9.06 4.81 3.81
N VAL A 170 10.11 3.99 3.80
CA VAL A 170 11.16 4.04 2.78
C VAL A 170 11.38 2.63 2.23
N ALA A 171 11.38 2.49 0.92
CA ALA A 171 11.77 1.28 0.22
C ALA A 171 13.05 1.54 -0.58
N ARG A 172 14.11 0.75 -0.37
CA ARG A 172 15.42 0.95 -0.98
C ARG A 172 15.85 -0.25 -1.81
N GLY A 173 16.60 0.04 -2.88
CA GLY A 173 17.21 -0.97 -3.73
C GLY A 173 16.31 -1.42 -4.87
N GLY A 174 16.02 -0.52 -5.80
CA GLY A 174 15.15 -0.81 -6.93
C GLY A 174 13.72 -1.13 -6.49
N ALA A 175 13.18 -0.22 -5.67
CA ALA A 175 11.85 -0.35 -5.12
C ALA A 175 10.79 -0.33 -6.22
N VAL A 176 9.79 -1.22 -6.10
CA VAL A 176 8.69 -1.36 -7.06
C VAL A 176 7.38 -1.42 -6.30
N VAL A 177 6.43 -0.59 -6.70
CA VAL A 177 5.04 -0.63 -6.29
C VAL A 177 4.20 -1.08 -7.46
N VAL A 178 3.37 -2.11 -7.27
CA VAL A 178 2.35 -2.54 -8.21
C VAL A 178 0.99 -2.40 -7.53
N THR A 179 0.12 -1.60 -8.12
CA THR A 179 -1.23 -1.36 -7.61
C THR A 179 -2.22 -2.38 -8.15
N SER A 180 -3.38 -2.50 -7.52
CA SER A 180 -4.45 -3.44 -7.92
C SER A 180 -4.98 -3.18 -9.34
N ASP A 181 -4.87 -1.95 -9.84
CA ASP A 181 -5.18 -1.55 -11.22
C ASP A 181 -3.99 -1.70 -12.19
N ASN A 182 -3.01 -2.54 -11.83
CA ASN A 182 -1.84 -2.91 -12.63
C ASN A 182 -0.91 -1.75 -13.03
N ARG A 183 -0.95 -0.63 -12.32
CA ARG A 183 0.05 0.42 -12.47
C ARG A 183 1.31 0.03 -11.74
N ARG A 184 2.45 0.31 -12.34
CA ARG A 184 3.76 0.02 -11.77
C ARG A 184 4.57 1.31 -11.62
N ILE A 185 5.04 1.56 -10.41
CA ILE A 185 5.97 2.65 -10.10
C ILE A 185 7.27 2.01 -9.61
N ALA A 186 8.38 2.33 -10.26
CA ALA A 186 9.70 1.85 -9.88
C ALA A 186 10.67 3.00 -9.72
N ALA A 187 11.60 2.87 -8.76
CA ALA A 187 12.69 3.82 -8.54
C ALA A 187 13.81 3.14 -7.73
N ASP A 188 14.98 3.75 -7.66
CA ASP A 188 16.05 3.23 -6.79
C ASP A 188 15.63 3.32 -5.31
N THR A 189 14.94 4.41 -4.94
CA THR A 189 14.36 4.62 -3.61
C THR A 189 12.98 5.25 -3.73
N LEU A 190 12.02 4.70 -2.99
CA LEU A 190 10.68 5.27 -2.80
C LEU A 190 10.50 5.70 -1.35
N VAL A 191 9.97 6.90 -1.13
CA VAL A 191 9.66 7.45 0.19
C VAL A 191 8.19 7.85 0.22
N ALA A 192 7.41 7.21 1.07
CA ALA A 192 6.01 7.56 1.31
C ALA A 192 5.89 8.40 2.58
N HIS A 193 5.19 9.51 2.51
CA HIS A 193 4.84 10.36 3.64
C HIS A 193 3.36 10.20 3.96
N PHE A 194 3.06 9.99 5.24
CA PHE A 194 1.70 9.81 5.74
C PHE A 194 1.15 11.13 6.29
N ALA A 195 -0.12 11.36 6.02
CA ALA A 195 -0.82 12.54 6.51
C ALA A 195 -0.86 12.59 8.04
N GLU A 196 -0.96 13.81 8.58
CA GLU A 196 -1.20 14.00 10.00
C GLU A 196 -2.62 13.54 10.35
N PRO A 197 -2.80 12.79 11.45
CA PRO A 197 -4.14 12.49 11.92
C PRO A 197 -4.86 13.81 12.23
N PRO A 198 -6.14 13.95 11.90
CA PRO A 198 -6.89 15.16 12.23
C PRO A 198 -6.83 15.38 13.74
N PRO A 199 -6.68 16.64 14.21
CA PRO A 199 -6.67 16.93 15.64
C PRO A 199 -7.94 16.39 16.28
N ALA A 200 -7.78 15.69 17.42
CA ALA A 200 -8.89 15.11 18.17
C ALA A 200 -9.94 16.20 18.48
N GLY A 201 -11.10 16.14 17.83
CA GLY A 201 -12.20 17.09 17.99
C GLY A 201 -12.66 17.81 16.72
N GLN A 202 -11.96 17.70 15.59
CA GLN A 202 -12.45 18.17 14.30
C GLN A 202 -12.87 16.97 13.44
N GLU A 203 -14.11 16.49 13.63
CA GLU A 203 -14.76 15.72 12.59
C GLU A 203 -14.88 16.61 11.34
N PRO A 204 -14.38 16.17 10.17
CA PRO A 204 -14.65 16.91 8.95
C PRO A 204 -16.16 16.95 8.76
N ALA A 205 -16.72 18.17 8.61
CA ALA A 205 -18.13 18.37 8.32
C ALA A 205 -18.51 17.47 7.12
N ARG A 206 -19.18 16.36 7.43
CA ARG A 206 -19.71 15.46 6.42
C ARG A 206 -20.80 16.20 5.69
N THR A 207 -20.50 16.66 4.49
CA THR A 207 -21.54 16.96 3.50
C THR A 207 -22.32 15.66 3.31
N ALA A 208 -23.60 15.71 3.70
CA ALA A 208 -24.50 14.60 3.66
C ALA A 208 -24.69 14.08 2.24
N ALA A 209 -23.96 13.02 1.90
CA ALA A 209 -24.28 12.12 0.81
C ALA A 209 -24.03 10.69 1.33
N SER A 210 -25.11 10.04 1.62
CA SER A 210 -25.26 8.73 2.24
C SER A 210 -24.50 7.61 1.52
N SER A 211 -23.47 7.07 2.20
CA SER A 211 -23.06 5.68 2.04
C SER A 211 -22.81 5.11 3.43
N PRO A 212 -23.23 3.90 3.76
CA PRO A 212 -23.10 3.34 5.10
C PRO A 212 -21.61 3.16 5.43
N ALA A 213 -21.19 3.85 6.50
CA ALA A 213 -19.85 3.76 7.04
C ALA A 213 -19.54 2.32 7.47
N SER A 214 -18.53 1.71 6.88
CA SER A 214 -17.93 0.49 7.39
C SER A 214 -17.32 0.75 8.77
N PRO A 215 -17.46 -0.15 9.75
CA PRO A 215 -16.93 0.04 11.09
C PRO A 215 -15.38 0.13 11.05
N PRO A 216 -14.75 0.92 11.95
CA PRO A 216 -13.29 0.99 12.05
C PRO A 216 -12.73 -0.39 12.39
N ARG A 217 -11.75 -0.84 11.61
CA ARG A 217 -11.09 -2.14 11.77
C ARG A 217 -9.92 -2.01 12.72
N PRO A 218 -9.88 -2.69 13.87
CA PRO A 218 -8.71 -2.73 14.75
C PRO A 218 -7.63 -3.67 14.16
N GLY A 219 -6.36 -3.27 14.21
CA GLY A 219 -5.21 -4.14 13.99
C GLY A 219 -4.59 -4.14 12.59
N GLY A 220 -4.28 -2.97 12.02
CA GLY A 220 -3.45 -2.86 10.82
C GLY A 220 -1.96 -2.72 11.14
N LEU A 221 -1.06 -3.19 10.26
CA LEU A 221 0.32 -2.71 10.22
C LEU A 221 0.29 -1.18 10.08
N PRO A 222 1.34 -0.47 10.55
CA PRO A 222 1.40 0.98 10.42
C PRO A 222 1.22 1.39 8.95
N GLY A 223 0.07 1.95 8.62
CA GLY A 223 -0.33 2.27 7.25
C GLY A 223 -1.80 1.99 6.90
N ALA A 224 -2.50 1.18 7.71
CA ALA A 224 -3.84 0.65 7.36
C ALA A 224 -5.04 1.39 7.96
N SER A 225 -4.85 2.38 8.82
CA SER A 225 -5.96 3.20 9.35
C SER A 225 -6.13 4.50 8.55
N GLU A 226 -7.30 5.12 8.64
CA GLU A 226 -7.55 6.43 7.99
C GLU A 226 -6.53 7.52 8.39
N SER A 227 -5.88 7.36 9.55
CA SER A 227 -4.76 8.19 10.00
C SER A 227 -3.44 7.91 9.27
N SER A 228 -3.37 6.85 8.47
CA SER A 228 -2.18 6.44 7.70
C SER A 228 -2.34 6.69 6.19
N ARG A 229 -3.21 7.63 5.81
CA ARG A 229 -3.37 7.99 4.40
C ARG A 229 -2.05 8.54 3.86
N ILE A 230 -1.56 7.95 2.78
CA ILE A 230 -0.39 8.48 2.07
C ILE A 230 -0.76 9.85 1.50
N GLU A 231 -0.01 10.87 1.91
CA GLU A 231 -0.13 12.23 1.41
C GLU A 231 0.69 12.43 0.14
N ARG A 232 1.92 11.92 0.16
CA ARG A 232 2.89 12.11 -0.91
C ARG A 232 3.84 10.92 -1.00
N VAL A 233 4.19 10.56 -2.23
CA VAL A 233 5.26 9.60 -2.53
C VAL A 233 6.34 10.31 -3.30
N GLU A 234 7.58 10.22 -2.85
CA GLU A 234 8.76 10.71 -3.55
C GLU A 234 9.55 9.52 -4.12
N ALA A 235 10.00 9.67 -5.35
CA ALA A 235 10.78 8.66 -6.07
C ALA A 235 12.13 9.26 -6.46
N PHE A 236 13.21 8.53 -6.18
CA PHE A 236 14.56 8.97 -6.44
C PHE A 236 15.33 7.92 -7.23
N GLY A 237 16.02 8.37 -8.28
CA GLY A 237 16.88 7.57 -9.14
C GLY A 237 16.10 6.63 -10.05
N THR A 238 16.36 6.69 -11.33
CA THR A 238 15.79 5.79 -12.36
C THR A 238 14.27 5.58 -12.22
N VAL A 239 13.53 6.69 -12.09
CA VAL A 239 12.08 6.63 -11.89
C VAL A 239 11.39 6.16 -13.17
N GLU A 240 10.55 5.14 -13.04
CA GLU A 240 9.68 4.64 -14.11
C GLU A 240 8.24 4.53 -13.60
N ILE A 241 7.30 5.17 -14.26
CA ILE A 241 5.87 4.99 -14.09
C ILE A 241 5.35 4.29 -15.34
N ARG A 242 4.72 3.14 -15.16
CA ARG A 242 4.14 2.35 -16.23
C ARG A 242 2.65 2.15 -15.99
N THR A 243 1.87 2.51 -16.99
CA THR A 243 0.44 2.20 -17.09
C THR A 243 0.21 1.24 -18.26
N GLU A 244 -1.04 0.89 -18.56
CA GLU A 244 -1.36 0.06 -19.73
C GLU A 244 -1.01 0.76 -21.06
N GLU A 245 -1.10 2.09 -21.11
CA GLU A 245 -0.95 2.85 -22.33
C GLU A 245 0.42 3.46 -22.52
N GLU A 246 1.13 3.79 -21.43
CA GLU A 246 2.36 4.57 -21.51
C GLU A 246 3.41 4.21 -20.47
N VAL A 247 4.65 4.55 -20.77
CA VAL A 247 5.79 4.48 -19.87
C VAL A 247 6.41 5.87 -19.77
N VAL A 248 6.48 6.39 -18.54
CA VAL A 248 7.11 7.67 -18.23
C VAL A 248 8.36 7.42 -17.40
N ARG A 249 9.50 7.98 -17.82
CA ARG A 249 10.77 7.88 -17.11
C ARG A 249 11.30 9.26 -16.76
N GLY A 250 12.09 9.31 -15.67
CA GLY A 250 12.75 10.51 -15.19
C GLY A 250 13.73 10.19 -14.07
N ASP A 251 14.44 11.21 -13.57
CA ASP A 251 15.42 11.01 -12.50
C ASP A 251 14.81 11.13 -11.11
N ARG A 252 13.73 11.92 -10.99
CA ARG A 252 12.99 12.13 -9.75
C ARG A 252 11.50 12.24 -10.04
N GLY A 253 10.68 11.78 -9.08
CA GLY A 253 9.24 11.91 -9.15
C GLY A 253 8.62 12.28 -7.81
N VAL A 254 7.52 12.99 -7.85
CA VAL A 254 6.64 13.24 -6.71
C VAL A 254 5.23 12.90 -7.14
N TYR A 255 4.58 12.03 -6.41
CA TYR A 255 3.20 11.61 -6.65
C TYR A 255 2.32 11.94 -5.47
N SER A 256 1.15 12.51 -5.74
CA SER A 256 0.10 12.76 -4.73
C SER A 256 -1.10 11.86 -5.01
N PRO A 257 -1.37 10.85 -4.15
CA PRO A 257 -2.53 9.98 -4.30
C PRO A 257 -3.86 10.73 -4.22
N GLN A 258 -3.90 11.83 -3.45
CA GLN A 258 -5.12 12.64 -3.28
C GLN A 258 -5.56 13.30 -4.59
N THR A 259 -4.62 13.82 -5.38
CA THR A 259 -4.91 14.48 -6.66
C THR A 259 -4.79 13.54 -7.85
N GLY A 260 -4.03 12.44 -7.72
CA GLY A 260 -3.66 11.53 -8.80
C GLY A 260 -2.54 12.07 -9.68
N LEU A 261 -1.93 13.20 -9.31
CA LEU A 261 -0.90 13.86 -10.10
C LEU A 261 0.50 13.35 -9.72
N ALA A 262 1.27 12.99 -10.73
CA ALA A 262 2.70 12.72 -10.63
C ALA A 262 3.48 13.81 -11.40
N ARG A 263 4.51 14.34 -10.76
CA ARG A 263 5.46 15.28 -11.36
C ARG A 263 6.82 14.60 -11.46
N LEU A 264 7.35 14.47 -12.66
CA LEU A 264 8.67 13.89 -12.92
C LEU A 264 9.62 14.98 -13.40
N ASN A 265 10.87 14.89 -12.96
CA ASN A 265 11.93 15.83 -13.30
C ASN A 265 13.20 15.07 -13.71
N GLY A 266 13.99 15.69 -14.57
CA GLY A 266 15.28 15.18 -15.03
C GLY A 266 15.14 14.18 -16.19
N ALA A 267 15.68 14.52 -17.35
CA ALA A 267 15.71 13.68 -18.55
C ALA A 267 14.41 12.93 -18.83
N VAL A 268 13.26 13.63 -18.73
CA VAL A 268 11.95 13.00 -18.80
C VAL A 268 11.68 12.48 -20.20
N ARG A 269 11.21 11.21 -20.27
CA ARG A 269 10.78 10.54 -21.50
C ARG A 269 9.42 9.91 -21.30
N ILE A 270 8.46 10.26 -22.14
CA ILE A 270 7.13 9.65 -22.22
C ILE A 270 7.08 8.82 -23.50
N THR A 271 6.72 7.55 -23.38
CA THR A 271 6.58 6.62 -24.51
C THR A 271 5.18 6.04 -24.49
N ARG A 272 4.43 6.20 -25.60
CA ARG A 272 3.11 5.62 -25.81
C ARG A 272 3.08 4.96 -27.18
N GLY A 273 3.09 3.62 -27.21
CA GLY A 273 3.26 2.86 -28.45
C GLY A 273 4.55 3.25 -29.19
N ALA A 274 4.46 3.67 -30.44
CA ALA A 274 5.57 4.17 -31.25
C ALA A 274 5.90 5.66 -30.99
N ASN A 275 5.07 6.38 -30.26
CA ASN A 275 5.22 7.80 -29.98
C ASN A 275 6.13 8.05 -28.80
N GLN A 276 6.99 9.05 -28.90
CA GLN A 276 7.91 9.43 -27.85
C GLN A 276 8.00 10.95 -27.70
N LEU A 277 7.90 11.40 -26.44
CA LEU A 277 8.09 12.80 -26.06
C LEU A 277 9.27 12.90 -25.09
N ASN A 278 10.16 13.87 -25.27
CA ASN A 278 11.32 14.11 -24.44
C ASN A 278 11.32 15.55 -23.93
N GLY A 279 11.67 15.73 -22.65
CA GLY A 279 11.73 17.03 -21.98
C GLY A 279 12.45 16.95 -20.64
N GLN A 280 12.39 18.04 -19.88
CA GLN A 280 13.02 18.11 -18.55
C GLN A 280 12.04 17.85 -17.40
N GLU A 281 10.77 18.12 -17.65
CA GLU A 281 9.72 17.96 -16.66
C GLU A 281 8.45 17.44 -17.31
N ALA A 282 7.75 16.53 -16.59
CA ALA A 282 6.41 16.10 -16.95
C ALA A 282 5.47 16.14 -15.77
N ILE A 283 4.22 16.47 -16.07
CA ILE A 283 3.08 16.32 -15.16
C ILE A 283 2.18 15.24 -15.76
N VAL A 284 1.99 14.17 -15.02
CA VAL A 284 1.19 13.00 -15.40
C VAL A 284 0.00 12.91 -14.49
N ASP A 285 -1.19 12.98 -15.04
CA ASP A 285 -2.43 12.70 -14.30
C ASP A 285 -2.78 11.22 -14.49
N LEU A 286 -2.51 10.44 -13.43
CA LEU A 286 -2.75 8.99 -13.43
C LEU A 286 -4.25 8.63 -13.39
N ARG A 287 -5.14 9.58 -13.11
CA ARG A 287 -6.58 9.34 -13.14
C ARG A 287 -7.18 9.52 -14.53
N SER A 288 -6.80 10.61 -15.19
CA SER A 288 -7.31 10.94 -16.53
C SER A 288 -6.46 10.36 -17.67
N GLY A 289 -5.25 9.83 -17.38
CA GLY A 289 -4.30 9.36 -18.38
C GLY A 289 -3.69 10.50 -19.23
N VAL A 290 -3.73 11.75 -18.74
CA VAL A 290 -3.17 12.90 -19.45
C VAL A 290 -1.75 13.15 -18.97
N SER A 291 -0.81 13.12 -19.92
CA SER A 291 0.60 13.42 -19.68
C SER A 291 0.97 14.71 -20.39
N ARG A 292 1.53 15.67 -19.66
CA ARG A 292 1.99 16.98 -20.16
C ARG A 292 3.49 17.11 -19.95
N LEU A 293 4.23 17.35 -21.02
CA LEU A 293 5.60 17.84 -20.92
C LEU A 293 5.63 19.36 -20.71
N VAL A 294 6.47 19.78 -19.79
CA VAL A 294 6.72 21.20 -19.49
C VAL A 294 8.14 21.52 -19.90
N SER A 295 8.31 22.59 -20.69
CA SER A 295 9.63 23.09 -21.08
C SER A 295 10.21 23.96 -19.97
N ALA A 296 11.49 23.75 -19.64
CA ALA A 296 12.23 24.72 -18.83
C ALA A 296 12.46 26.02 -19.63
N PRO A 297 12.65 27.15 -18.94
CA PRO A 297 12.98 28.41 -19.61
C PRO A 297 14.17 28.27 -20.57
N GLY A 298 13.99 28.63 -21.82
CA GLY A 298 15.03 28.52 -22.87
C GLY A 298 15.22 27.15 -23.49
N GLN A 299 14.45 26.14 -23.09
CA GLN A 299 14.49 24.78 -23.67
C GLN A 299 13.21 24.46 -24.43
N ARG A 300 13.33 23.56 -25.41
CA ARG A 300 12.21 23.07 -26.22
C ARG A 300 11.92 21.61 -25.87
N VAL A 301 10.65 21.25 -25.81
CA VAL A 301 10.24 19.84 -25.79
C VAL A 301 10.33 19.27 -27.19
N GLN A 302 10.69 18.00 -27.31
CA GLN A 302 10.80 17.29 -28.59
C GLN A 302 9.82 16.12 -28.59
N GLY A 303 9.16 15.89 -29.71
CA GLY A 303 8.22 14.80 -29.89
C GLY A 303 8.45 14.09 -31.21
N LEU A 304 8.46 12.76 -31.20
CA LEU A 304 8.32 11.89 -32.34
C LEU A 304 6.90 11.32 -32.31
N ILE A 305 6.11 11.64 -33.30
CA ILE A 305 4.76 11.11 -33.45
C ILE A 305 4.76 10.30 -34.75
N VAL A 306 4.47 9.01 -34.61
CA VAL A 306 4.33 8.07 -35.72
C VAL A 306 2.83 7.86 -35.92
N PRO A 307 2.24 8.38 -37.02
CA PRO A 307 0.84 8.10 -37.34
C PRO A 307 0.66 6.60 -37.55
N ASP A 308 -0.40 6.02 -36.97
CA ASP A 308 -0.81 4.67 -37.34
C ASP A 308 -1.04 4.68 -38.88
N GLN A 309 -0.20 3.95 -39.58
CA GLN A 309 -0.49 3.67 -40.99
C GLN A 309 -1.74 2.81 -40.96
N ALA A 310 -2.88 3.41 -41.23
CA ALA A 310 -4.08 2.65 -41.54
C ALA A 310 -3.66 1.57 -42.54
N ALA A 311 -3.92 0.32 -42.22
CA ALA A 311 -3.68 -0.81 -43.12
C ALA A 311 -4.14 -0.37 -44.48
N PRO A 312 -3.35 -0.59 -45.58
CA PRO A 312 -3.74 -0.16 -46.89
C PRO A 312 -5.18 -0.59 -47.10
N ARG A 313 -6.09 0.35 -47.24
CA ARG A 313 -7.46 0.03 -47.66
C ARG A 313 -7.26 -0.81 -48.88
N GLU A 314 -7.50 -2.11 -48.74
CA GLU A 314 -7.60 -3.03 -49.85
C GLU A 314 -8.42 -2.29 -50.89
N ALA A 315 -7.76 -1.88 -51.96
CA ALA A 315 -8.37 -1.05 -52.99
C ALA A 315 -9.64 -1.82 -53.40
N ALA A 316 -10.78 -1.22 -53.14
CA ALA A 316 -12.06 -1.81 -53.46
C ALA A 316 -11.93 -2.25 -54.94
N VAL A 317 -11.90 -3.56 -55.19
CA VAL A 317 -11.92 -4.15 -56.51
C VAL A 317 -13.15 -3.52 -57.17
N PRO A 318 -12.98 -2.75 -58.28
CA PRO A 318 -14.14 -2.16 -58.91
C PRO A 318 -15.06 -3.33 -59.32
N PRO A 319 -16.37 -3.19 -59.15
CA PRO A 319 -17.29 -4.25 -59.55
C PRO A 319 -17.06 -4.58 -61.00
N ALA A 320 -16.81 -5.87 -61.28
CA ALA A 320 -16.55 -6.40 -62.61
C ALA A 320 -17.52 -5.78 -63.62
N GLY A 321 -16.98 -4.91 -64.49
CA GLY A 321 -17.74 -4.24 -65.54
C GLY A 321 -18.48 -5.27 -66.39
N ARG A 322 -19.74 -4.99 -66.67
CA ARG A 322 -20.54 -5.74 -67.67
C ARG A 322 -19.70 -6.13 -68.85
N PRO A 323 -19.82 -7.37 -69.40
CA PRO A 323 -19.13 -7.77 -70.64
C PRO A 323 -19.46 -6.80 -71.74
N GLN A 324 -18.45 -6.11 -72.24
CA GLN A 324 -18.60 -5.32 -73.49
C GLN A 324 -18.80 -6.28 -74.66
N PRO A 325 -19.75 -6.03 -75.63
CA PRO A 325 -19.89 -6.84 -76.82
C PRO A 325 -18.60 -6.80 -77.62
N GLN A 326 -18.02 -7.96 -77.86
CA GLN A 326 -16.83 -8.08 -78.72
C GLN A 326 -17.19 -7.67 -80.14
N PRO A 327 -16.37 -6.84 -80.85
CA PRO A 327 -16.52 -6.60 -82.27
C PRO A 327 -16.38 -7.90 -83.06
N ARG A 328 -17.38 -8.21 -83.89
CA ARG A 328 -17.34 -9.34 -84.81
C ARG A 328 -16.12 -9.22 -85.71
N GLN A 329 -15.22 -10.19 -85.64
CA GLN A 329 -14.17 -10.35 -86.63
C GLN A 329 -14.78 -10.69 -88.02
N PRO A 330 -14.30 -10.11 -89.12
CA PRO A 330 -14.75 -10.49 -90.47
C PRO A 330 -14.32 -11.91 -90.79
N GLN A 331 -15.28 -12.74 -91.21
CA GLN A 331 -14.99 -14.08 -91.75
C GLN A 331 -14.21 -13.97 -93.02
N PRO A 332 -13.14 -14.75 -93.23
CA PRO A 332 -12.46 -14.82 -94.56
C PRO A 332 -13.37 -15.50 -95.59
N PRO A 333 -13.28 -15.09 -96.85
CA PRO A 333 -14.12 -15.62 -97.97
C PRO A 333 -13.86 -17.11 -98.22
N ALA A 334 -14.93 -17.84 -98.46
CA ALA A 334 -14.94 -19.26 -98.81
C ALA A 334 -14.12 -19.49 -100.14
N GLN A 335 -13.19 -20.44 -100.07
CA GLN A 335 -12.51 -20.92 -101.27
C GLN A 335 -13.44 -21.82 -102.11
N PRO A 336 -13.46 -21.68 -103.45
CA PRO A 336 -14.27 -22.58 -104.29
C PRO A 336 -13.62 -23.94 -104.41
N GLY A 337 -14.45 -24.96 -104.43
CA GLY A 337 -14.06 -26.36 -104.54
C GLY A 337 -13.37 -26.66 -105.88
N ALA A 338 -12.46 -27.65 -105.82
CA ALA A 338 -11.92 -28.33 -106.95
C ALA A 338 -12.53 -29.74 -107.06
N PRO A 339 -12.80 -30.20 -108.25
CA PRO A 339 -13.58 -31.41 -108.49
C PRO A 339 -12.74 -32.69 -108.52
N ARG A 340 -13.38 -33.73 -108.16
CA ARG A 340 -13.26 -35.20 -108.27
C ARG A 340 -12.95 -35.97 -107.03
#